data_abce572a72edcb21048eca28d290031b
#
_entry.id   abce572a72edcb21048eca28d290031b
#
_cell.length_a   1.000
_cell.length_b   1.000
_cell.length_c   1.000
_cell.angle_alpha   90.00
_cell.angle_beta   90.00
_cell.angle_gamma   90.00
#
_symmetry.space_group_name_H-M   'P 1'
#
loop_
_entity.id
_entity.type
_entity.pdbx_description
1 polymer ?
#
loop_
_entity_poly.entity_id
_entity_poly.type
_entity_poly.pdbx_seq_one_letter_code
_entity_poly.pdbx_strand_id
1 'polypeptide(L)'
;MLNIHDSIDRRHFIAAVSIAISANTCMATSDRKTVLLQSAWDTVNIGDIGHTPGTLRILEEHLPNVDVILWATKLDERVTSMLRKRFPKVMILQGSLTGKGQADEKLRTAIASCDLFIRNSGMGQDTSFMTFCKKIGKPYGLYGQSYFSSMVEGQGSEERIELLNHAAFIYCRERKTLDILQAAGVKPKILEFGPDGCFGIDVRDDERGLATMKKLGLEDRKFITIQLRTNTAKLPGVDDSRTPKLNPLHPTSEQIADDERRAAVYRDLVTRWVKRTGYKVLIAPEVKKEMEHNKRLIYDLLPDSIRSSVVNLDTFWNADEAASVFARAHTIVCHEPHSPIIALANGTPIIHTYSEFHSPKCWMFRDIGLSDWLLEFDSTPAEKMADTLFAIHEDYPAALLKVRGAMDFVKQRQAESMQAVASAISS
;
A
#
# COMPACT_ATOMS: atom_id res chain seq x y z
N MET A 1 -48.91 45.71 26.44
CA MET A 1 -49.37 45.89 25.06
C MET A 1 -48.36 46.76 24.33
N LEU A 2 -47.53 46.20 23.52
CA LEU A 2 -46.82 46.88 22.44
C LEU A 2 -46.28 45.80 21.53
N ASN A 3 -46.96 45.64 20.38
CA ASN A 3 -46.52 44.81 19.24
C ASN A 3 -45.36 45.54 18.54
N ILE A 4 -44.25 44.85 18.32
CA ILE A 4 -43.28 45.27 17.31
C ILE A 4 -43.08 44.10 16.38
N HIS A 5 -43.75 44.16 15.21
CA HIS A 5 -43.42 43.42 14.02
C HIS A 5 -42.26 44.15 13.33
N ASP A 6 -41.05 43.65 13.43
CA ASP A 6 -39.97 44.02 12.53
C ASP A 6 -39.91 43.04 11.37
N SER A 7 -40.43 43.52 10.24
CA SER A 7 -40.29 42.91 8.94
C SER A 7 -38.86 43.14 8.42
N ILE A 8 -37.98 42.15 8.53
CA ILE A 8 -36.67 42.19 7.87
C ILE A 8 -36.90 42.20 6.36
N ASP A 9 -36.53 43.32 5.74
CA ASP A 9 -36.70 43.59 4.31
C ASP A 9 -35.90 42.54 3.50
N ARG A 10 -36.61 41.68 2.75
CA ARG A 10 -36.05 40.67 1.84
C ARG A 10 -35.02 41.21 0.82
N ARG A 11 -35.05 42.51 0.55
CA ARG A 11 -34.11 43.15 -0.40
C ARG A 11 -32.70 43.31 0.19
N HIS A 12 -32.55 43.49 1.50
CA HIS A 12 -31.26 43.57 2.17
C HIS A 12 -30.62 42.18 2.34
N PHE A 13 -31.43 41.13 2.52
CA PHE A 13 -30.92 39.77 2.60
C PHE A 13 -30.39 39.25 1.24
N ILE A 14 -31.07 39.61 0.13
CA ILE A 14 -30.62 39.27 -1.22
C ILE A 14 -29.33 40.03 -1.59
N ALA A 15 -29.19 41.29 -1.20
CA ALA A 15 -27.98 42.09 -1.45
C ALA A 15 -26.77 41.55 -0.65
N ALA A 16 -26.96 41.13 0.61
CA ALA A 16 -25.89 40.58 1.44
C ALA A 16 -25.42 39.16 0.93
N VAL A 17 -26.34 38.35 0.44
CA VAL A 17 -26.03 37.04 -0.16
C VAL A 17 -25.33 37.23 -1.53
N SER A 18 -25.72 38.24 -2.32
CA SER A 18 -25.09 38.54 -3.61
C SER A 18 -23.66 39.06 -3.47
N ILE A 19 -23.36 39.84 -2.41
CA ILE A 19 -21.99 40.34 -2.14
C ILE A 19 -21.08 39.23 -1.60
N ALA A 20 -21.62 38.28 -0.81
CA ALA A 20 -20.85 37.11 -0.36
C ALA A 20 -20.53 36.11 -1.47
N ILE A 21 -21.37 36.04 -2.51
CA ILE A 21 -21.14 35.20 -3.68
C ILE A 21 -20.14 35.85 -4.65
N SER A 22 -20.06 37.18 -4.70
CA SER A 22 -19.16 37.92 -5.61
C SER A 22 -17.71 38.00 -5.15
N ALA A 23 -17.40 37.69 -3.89
CA ALA A 23 -16.04 37.70 -3.36
C ALA A 23 -15.31 36.32 -3.46
N ASN A 24 -16.01 35.29 -3.96
CA ASN A 24 -15.45 33.94 -4.05
C ASN A 24 -15.41 33.36 -5.48
N THR A 25 -15.60 34.18 -6.50
CA THR A 25 -15.63 33.71 -7.88
C THR A 25 -14.57 34.38 -8.74
N CYS A 26 -13.34 33.99 -8.50
CA CYS A 26 -12.35 33.88 -9.56
C CYS A 26 -11.55 32.58 -9.39
N MET A 27 -12.22 31.46 -9.16
CA MET A 27 -11.75 30.19 -9.68
C MET A 27 -12.17 30.19 -11.16
N ALA A 28 -11.25 30.53 -12.04
CA ALA A 28 -11.34 30.07 -13.41
C ALA A 28 -11.71 28.59 -13.31
N THR A 29 -12.85 28.19 -13.86
CA THR A 29 -13.19 26.78 -14.04
C THR A 29 -12.10 26.23 -14.93
N SER A 30 -11.11 25.58 -14.32
CA SER A 30 -10.11 24.83 -15.03
C SER A 30 -10.89 23.80 -15.85
N ASP A 31 -10.72 23.80 -17.18
CA ASP A 31 -11.23 22.74 -18.06
C ASP A 31 -10.62 21.36 -17.71
N ARG A 32 -9.82 21.30 -16.63
CA ARG A 32 -9.13 20.12 -16.18
C ARG A 32 -10.09 19.20 -15.44
N LYS A 33 -10.05 17.95 -15.84
CA LYS A 33 -10.79 16.87 -15.18
C LYS A 33 -10.20 16.60 -13.79
N THR A 34 -11.04 16.14 -12.88
CA THR A 34 -10.68 15.88 -11.49
C THR A 34 -10.90 14.42 -11.11
N VAL A 35 -9.87 13.78 -10.59
CA VAL A 35 -9.94 12.45 -9.97
C VAL A 35 -9.91 12.60 -8.46
N LEU A 36 -10.84 11.94 -7.76
CA LEU A 36 -10.76 11.75 -6.33
C LEU A 36 -10.20 10.36 -6.02
N LEU A 37 -9.01 10.31 -5.44
CA LEU A 37 -8.30 9.09 -5.07
C LEU A 37 -8.46 8.80 -3.58
N GLN A 38 -9.13 7.71 -3.21
CA GLN A 38 -9.14 7.23 -1.82
C GLN A 38 -7.91 6.36 -1.57
N SER A 39 -7.09 6.74 -0.58
CA SER A 39 -5.83 6.05 -0.22
C SER A 39 -5.39 6.43 1.20
N ALA A 40 -4.09 6.25 1.51
CA ALA A 40 -3.49 6.53 2.81
C ALA A 40 -4.18 5.75 3.95
N TRP A 41 -4.02 4.43 3.88
CA TRP A 41 -4.77 3.49 4.72
C TRP A 41 -4.31 3.47 6.17
N ASP A 42 -3.01 3.52 6.39
CA ASP A 42 -2.40 3.55 7.73
C ASP A 42 -1.05 4.29 7.73
N THR A 43 -0.53 4.65 8.91
CA THR A 43 0.76 5.33 9.11
C THR A 43 1.79 4.49 9.85
N VAL A 44 1.42 3.26 10.22
CA VAL A 44 2.27 2.29 10.94
C VAL A 44 2.65 1.06 10.11
N ASN A 45 2.42 1.15 8.80
CA ASN A 45 2.75 0.15 7.79
C ASN A 45 3.30 0.89 6.55
N ILE A 46 4.58 0.67 6.19
CA ILE A 46 5.19 1.35 5.04
C ILE A 46 4.55 0.98 3.70
N GLY A 47 3.91 -0.19 3.60
CA GLY A 47 3.12 -0.58 2.45
C GLY A 47 1.87 0.28 2.29
N ASP A 48 1.10 0.41 3.37
CA ASP A 48 -0.10 1.27 3.38
C ASP A 48 0.25 2.75 3.11
N ILE A 49 1.43 3.19 3.55
CA ILE A 49 1.97 4.51 3.20
C ILE A 49 2.36 4.55 1.71
N GLY A 50 3.06 3.53 1.20
CA GLY A 50 3.63 3.48 -0.14
C GLY A 50 2.61 3.46 -1.28
N HIS A 51 1.41 2.91 -1.04
CA HIS A 51 0.32 2.92 -2.03
C HIS A 51 -0.01 4.32 -2.54
N THR A 52 -0.02 5.32 -1.67
CA THR A 52 -0.43 6.67 -2.01
C THR A 52 0.54 7.37 -2.94
N PRO A 53 1.84 7.55 -2.60
CA PRO A 53 2.78 8.20 -3.50
C PRO A 53 2.97 7.40 -4.80
N GLY A 54 2.91 6.07 -4.74
CA GLY A 54 3.02 5.24 -5.93
C GLY A 54 1.89 5.51 -6.94
N THR A 55 0.63 5.51 -6.49
CA THR A 55 -0.50 5.77 -7.38
C THR A 55 -0.57 7.24 -7.82
N LEU A 56 -0.23 8.18 -6.93
CA LEU A 56 -0.15 9.60 -7.32
C LEU A 56 0.88 9.84 -8.43
N ARG A 57 2.04 9.18 -8.37
CA ARG A 57 3.04 9.25 -9.43
C ARG A 57 2.53 8.65 -10.75
N ILE A 58 1.85 7.49 -10.71
CA ILE A 58 1.26 6.86 -11.90
C ILE A 58 0.24 7.81 -12.56
N LEU A 59 -0.64 8.43 -11.76
CA LEU A 59 -1.59 9.43 -12.26
C LEU A 59 -0.88 10.66 -12.83
N GLU A 60 0.14 11.19 -12.16
CA GLU A 60 0.93 12.34 -12.63
C GLU A 60 1.63 12.06 -13.97
N GLU A 61 2.21 10.86 -14.13
CA GLU A 61 2.95 10.47 -15.34
C GLU A 61 2.03 10.26 -16.55
N HIS A 62 0.91 9.59 -16.34
CA HIS A 62 0.05 9.17 -17.47
C HIS A 62 -1.16 10.08 -17.69
N LEU A 63 -1.55 10.89 -16.71
CA LEU A 63 -2.69 11.80 -16.75
C LEU A 63 -2.30 13.21 -16.28
N PRO A 64 -1.29 13.85 -16.90
CA PRO A 64 -0.71 15.12 -16.43
C PRO A 64 -1.70 16.31 -16.44
N ASN A 65 -2.80 16.18 -17.19
CA ASN A 65 -3.85 17.18 -17.30
C ASN A 65 -5.05 16.94 -16.38
N VAL A 66 -4.92 16.01 -15.41
CA VAL A 66 -5.96 15.70 -14.44
C VAL A 66 -5.54 16.26 -13.07
N ASP A 67 -6.46 16.92 -12.41
CA ASP A 67 -6.26 17.34 -11.02
C ASP A 67 -6.64 16.20 -10.07
N VAL A 68 -5.84 16.00 -9.01
CA VAL A 68 -6.07 14.91 -8.07
C VAL A 68 -6.42 15.45 -6.69
N ILE A 69 -7.54 14.97 -6.14
CA ILE A 69 -7.92 15.13 -4.75
C ILE A 69 -7.66 13.81 -4.04
N LEU A 70 -6.84 13.82 -3.01
CA LEU A 70 -6.58 12.67 -2.16
C LEU A 70 -7.55 12.65 -0.99
N TRP A 71 -8.46 11.67 -0.94
CA TRP A 71 -9.15 11.31 0.29
C TRP A 71 -8.26 10.39 1.11
N ALA A 72 -7.63 10.94 2.13
CA ALA A 72 -6.73 10.20 3.01
C ALA A 72 -7.51 9.60 4.19
N THR A 73 -7.40 8.29 4.37
CA THR A 73 -8.07 7.57 5.47
C THR A 73 -7.37 7.86 6.79
N LYS A 74 -6.03 7.76 6.82
CA LYS A 74 -5.20 8.09 7.98
C LYS A 74 -3.95 8.84 7.55
N LEU A 75 -3.62 9.90 8.26
CA LEU A 75 -2.39 10.67 8.08
C LEU A 75 -1.82 11.06 9.44
N ASP A 76 -0.50 11.05 9.52
CA ASP A 76 0.27 11.76 10.53
C ASP A 76 1.10 12.88 9.87
N GLU A 77 1.80 13.66 10.68
CA GLU A 77 2.61 14.78 10.20
C GLU A 77 3.74 14.32 9.26
N ARG A 78 4.35 13.18 9.55
CA ARG A 78 5.45 12.60 8.79
C ARG A 78 5.01 12.20 7.37
N VAL A 79 3.91 11.45 7.25
CA VAL A 79 3.35 11.05 5.96
C VAL A 79 2.81 12.26 5.20
N THR A 80 2.15 13.19 5.88
CA THR A 80 1.66 14.44 5.29
C THR A 80 2.79 15.28 4.71
N SER A 81 3.90 15.43 5.44
CA SER A 81 5.08 16.18 4.99
C SER A 81 5.70 15.54 3.73
N MET A 82 5.88 14.21 3.73
CA MET A 82 6.37 13.46 2.58
C MET A 82 5.49 13.69 1.33
N LEU A 83 4.16 13.56 1.49
CA LEU A 83 3.23 13.73 0.37
C LEU A 83 3.24 15.17 -0.15
N ARG A 84 3.20 16.18 0.72
CA ARG A 84 3.24 17.59 0.31
C ARG A 84 4.54 17.99 -0.37
N LYS A 85 5.69 17.43 0.09
CA LYS A 85 6.99 17.66 -0.53
C LYS A 85 7.02 17.13 -1.97
N ARG A 86 6.49 15.92 -2.20
CA ARG A 86 6.54 15.29 -3.54
C ARG A 86 5.39 15.72 -4.45
N PHE A 87 4.19 15.94 -3.88
CA PHE A 87 2.96 16.24 -4.63
C PHE A 87 2.30 17.54 -4.12
N PRO A 88 2.94 18.70 -4.28
CA PRO A 88 2.48 19.97 -3.70
C PRO A 88 1.13 20.45 -4.27
N LYS A 89 0.74 19.97 -5.45
CA LYS A 89 -0.53 20.33 -6.11
C LYS A 89 -1.72 19.48 -5.67
N VAL A 90 -1.47 18.34 -5.02
CA VAL A 90 -2.54 17.42 -4.60
C VAL A 90 -3.28 18.01 -3.39
N MET A 91 -4.58 18.19 -3.55
CA MET A 91 -5.45 18.55 -2.44
C MET A 91 -5.68 17.33 -1.55
N ILE A 92 -5.40 17.45 -0.26
CA ILE A 92 -5.60 16.37 0.70
C ILE A 92 -6.84 16.65 1.55
N LEU A 93 -7.79 15.72 1.56
CA LEU A 93 -9.00 15.74 2.37
C LEU A 93 -9.03 14.54 3.32
N GLN A 94 -9.59 14.75 4.50
CA GLN A 94 -9.97 13.70 5.43
C GLN A 94 -11.46 13.83 5.74
N GLY A 95 -12.10 12.74 6.13
CA GLY A 95 -13.51 12.73 6.47
C GLY A 95 -14.11 11.34 6.32
N SER A 96 -15.40 11.23 6.64
CA SER A 96 -16.20 10.01 6.56
C SER A 96 -17.46 10.22 5.71
N LEU A 97 -17.88 9.22 4.99
CA LEU A 97 -19.16 9.26 4.23
C LEU A 97 -20.38 9.32 5.14
N THR A 98 -20.28 8.75 6.34
CA THR A 98 -21.38 8.67 7.33
C THR A 98 -21.32 9.73 8.41
N GLY A 99 -20.21 10.47 8.51
CA GLY A 99 -20.04 11.54 9.47
C GLY A 99 -20.89 12.79 9.15
N LYS A 100 -21.04 13.68 10.12
CA LYS A 100 -21.85 14.90 10.02
C LYS A 100 -21.04 16.19 10.22
N GLY A 101 -19.71 16.09 10.34
CA GLY A 101 -18.81 17.23 10.53
C GLY A 101 -18.53 17.98 9.22
N GLN A 102 -17.93 19.17 9.36
CA GLN A 102 -17.57 20.01 8.20
C GLN A 102 -16.58 19.30 7.24
N ALA A 103 -15.64 18.49 7.77
CA ALA A 103 -14.72 17.72 6.96
C ALA A 103 -15.45 16.65 6.12
N ASP A 104 -16.46 16.01 6.71
CA ASP A 104 -17.28 14.99 6.05
C ASP A 104 -18.12 15.58 4.91
N GLU A 105 -18.65 16.80 5.11
CA GLU A 105 -19.39 17.53 4.07
C GLU A 105 -18.47 17.94 2.91
N LYS A 106 -17.27 18.45 3.21
CA LYS A 106 -16.28 18.77 2.18
C LYS A 106 -15.90 17.52 1.35
N LEU A 107 -15.76 16.38 2.01
CA LEU A 107 -15.48 15.12 1.32
C LEU A 107 -16.62 14.71 0.38
N ARG A 108 -17.88 14.73 0.86
CA ARG A 108 -19.04 14.39 0.02
C ARG A 108 -19.19 15.34 -1.17
N THR A 109 -18.95 16.62 -0.96
CA THR A 109 -18.94 17.62 -2.02
C THR A 109 -17.83 17.33 -3.05
N ALA A 110 -16.63 17.00 -2.60
CA ALA A 110 -15.52 16.65 -3.49
C ALA A 110 -15.83 15.39 -4.32
N ILE A 111 -16.44 14.37 -3.72
CA ILE A 111 -16.86 13.17 -4.45
C ILE A 111 -17.96 13.52 -5.47
N ALA A 112 -18.92 14.36 -5.11
CA ALA A 112 -20.00 14.74 -6.02
C ALA A 112 -19.48 15.57 -7.21
N SER A 113 -18.47 16.41 -7.01
CA SER A 113 -17.91 17.30 -8.02
C SER A 113 -16.78 16.69 -8.87
N CYS A 114 -16.08 15.63 -8.42
CA CYS A 114 -15.04 14.99 -9.23
C CYS A 114 -15.63 14.33 -10.48
N ASP A 115 -14.79 14.12 -11.51
CA ASP A 115 -15.21 13.39 -12.70
C ASP A 115 -15.17 11.88 -12.49
N LEU A 116 -14.22 11.39 -11.71
CA LEU A 116 -14.05 9.96 -11.42
C LEU A 116 -13.58 9.76 -9.97
N PHE A 117 -14.19 8.80 -9.27
CA PHE A 117 -13.70 8.30 -8.00
C PHE A 117 -12.85 7.05 -8.22
N ILE A 118 -11.65 7.00 -7.63
CA ILE A 118 -10.77 5.82 -7.66
C ILE A 118 -10.50 5.37 -6.23
N ARG A 119 -10.78 4.08 -5.94
CA ARG A 119 -10.26 3.42 -4.74
C ARG A 119 -8.93 2.78 -5.07
N ASN A 120 -7.90 3.19 -4.34
CA ASN A 120 -6.54 2.70 -4.51
C ASN A 120 -6.34 1.30 -3.89
N SER A 121 -5.18 0.72 -4.15
CA SER A 121 -4.71 -0.59 -3.70
C SER A 121 -5.14 -0.94 -2.28
N GLY A 122 -5.54 -2.17 -2.09
CA GLY A 122 -6.00 -2.66 -0.79
C GLY A 122 -6.84 -3.93 -0.88
N MET A 123 -7.48 -4.26 0.24
CA MET A 123 -8.46 -5.35 0.30
C MET A 123 -9.86 -4.81 0.03
N GLY A 124 -10.63 -5.48 -0.81
CA GLY A 124 -11.96 -5.07 -1.26
C GLY A 124 -13.09 -5.25 -0.23
N GLN A 125 -12.84 -5.01 1.06
CA GLN A 125 -13.82 -5.26 2.13
C GLN A 125 -14.91 -4.20 2.20
N ASP A 126 -14.54 -2.92 2.09
CA ASP A 126 -15.48 -1.80 2.22
C ASP A 126 -16.20 -1.51 0.90
N THR A 127 -17.52 -1.49 0.96
CA THR A 127 -18.41 -1.18 -0.18
C THR A 127 -19.09 0.18 -0.06
N SER A 128 -18.92 0.88 1.05
CA SER A 128 -19.67 2.11 1.38
C SER A 128 -19.51 3.20 0.32
N PHE A 129 -18.30 3.35 -0.23
CA PHE A 129 -18.03 4.33 -1.29
C PHE A 129 -18.73 3.96 -2.61
N MET A 130 -18.81 2.66 -2.97
CA MET A 130 -19.50 2.19 -4.17
C MET A 130 -21.01 2.46 -4.07
N THR A 131 -21.60 2.14 -2.92
CA THR A 131 -23.01 2.44 -2.62
C THR A 131 -23.26 3.94 -2.71
N PHE A 132 -22.38 4.77 -2.14
CA PHE A 132 -22.50 6.23 -2.22
C PHE A 132 -22.39 6.74 -3.66
N CYS A 133 -21.37 6.33 -4.39
CA CYS A 133 -21.17 6.73 -5.79
C CYS A 133 -22.34 6.29 -6.68
N LYS A 134 -22.82 5.06 -6.55
CA LYS A 134 -23.99 4.56 -7.28
C LYS A 134 -25.22 5.43 -6.99
N LYS A 135 -25.47 5.77 -5.72
CA LYS A 135 -26.63 6.60 -5.32
C LYS A 135 -26.63 7.98 -5.97
N ILE A 136 -25.47 8.61 -6.17
CA ILE A 136 -25.35 9.94 -6.78
C ILE A 136 -25.00 9.91 -8.28
N GLY A 137 -24.96 8.73 -8.91
CA GLY A 137 -24.59 8.57 -10.32
C GLY A 137 -23.15 8.90 -10.63
N LYS A 138 -22.21 8.79 -9.66
CA LYS A 138 -20.80 9.10 -9.82
C LYS A 138 -20.03 7.89 -10.38
N PRO A 139 -19.29 8.00 -11.51
CA PRO A 139 -18.40 6.95 -11.97
C PRO A 139 -17.32 6.63 -10.93
N TYR A 140 -17.03 5.36 -10.74
CA TYR A 140 -15.95 4.91 -9.87
C TYR A 140 -15.20 3.72 -10.44
N GLY A 141 -13.93 3.59 -10.05
CA GLY A 141 -13.06 2.49 -10.39
C GLY A 141 -12.28 1.98 -9.20
N LEU A 142 -11.84 0.74 -9.31
CA LEU A 142 -10.99 0.07 -8.33
C LEU A 142 -9.65 -0.22 -8.96
N TYR A 143 -8.57 0.25 -8.31
CA TYR A 143 -7.22 0.12 -8.83
C TYR A 143 -6.33 -0.63 -7.85
N GLY A 144 -5.79 -1.78 -8.27
CA GLY A 144 -4.89 -2.59 -7.44
C GLY A 144 -5.56 -3.28 -6.24
N GLN A 145 -6.77 -3.83 -6.40
CA GLN A 145 -7.50 -4.48 -5.31
C GLN A 145 -7.23 -5.98 -5.24
N SER A 146 -7.30 -6.54 -4.02
CA SER A 146 -7.35 -7.98 -3.75
C SER A 146 -8.68 -8.39 -3.15
N TYR A 147 -9.16 -9.58 -3.50
CA TYR A 147 -10.37 -10.17 -2.94
C TYR A 147 -10.11 -11.62 -2.50
N PHE A 148 -10.67 -12.01 -1.37
CA PHE A 148 -10.84 -13.42 -1.01
C PHE A 148 -12.17 -13.93 -1.58
N SER A 149 -12.25 -15.25 -1.87
CA SER A 149 -13.50 -15.90 -2.29
C SER A 149 -14.65 -15.61 -1.31
N SER A 150 -14.39 -15.66 -0.02
CA SER A 150 -15.39 -15.36 1.02
C SER A 150 -15.96 -13.94 0.99
N MET A 151 -15.37 -13.02 0.24
CA MET A 151 -15.89 -11.66 0.07
C MET A 151 -16.94 -11.56 -1.03
N VAL A 152 -16.94 -12.51 -1.96
CA VAL A 152 -17.84 -12.53 -3.15
C VAL A 152 -18.66 -13.81 -3.23
N GLU A 153 -18.66 -14.62 -2.19
CA GLU A 153 -19.42 -15.84 -2.04
C GLU A 153 -20.29 -15.78 -0.78
N GLY A 154 -21.39 -16.51 -0.77
CA GLY A 154 -22.29 -16.63 0.38
C GLY A 154 -23.31 -15.49 0.51
N GLN A 155 -23.94 -15.41 1.69
CA GLN A 155 -25.04 -14.46 1.94
C GLN A 155 -24.53 -13.01 1.87
N GLY A 156 -25.22 -12.16 1.10
CA GLY A 156 -24.88 -10.74 0.92
C GLY A 156 -23.83 -10.48 -0.15
N SER A 157 -23.30 -11.51 -0.83
CA SER A 157 -22.39 -11.33 -1.96
C SER A 157 -23.04 -10.70 -3.18
N GLU A 158 -24.35 -10.92 -3.39
CA GLU A 158 -25.09 -10.41 -4.54
C GLU A 158 -25.05 -8.87 -4.63
N GLU A 159 -25.27 -8.17 -3.52
CA GLU A 159 -25.19 -6.70 -3.48
C GLU A 159 -23.76 -6.21 -3.82
N ARG A 160 -22.75 -6.89 -3.28
CA ARG A 160 -21.34 -6.57 -3.59
C ARG A 160 -21.01 -6.81 -5.05
N ILE A 161 -21.45 -7.94 -5.63
CA ILE A 161 -21.25 -8.26 -7.05
C ILE A 161 -21.94 -7.22 -7.92
N GLU A 162 -23.16 -6.79 -7.55
CA GLU A 162 -23.88 -5.72 -8.25
C GLU A 162 -23.09 -4.41 -8.22
N LEU A 163 -22.55 -4.01 -7.08
CA LEU A 163 -21.72 -2.81 -6.95
C LEU A 163 -20.42 -2.94 -7.78
N LEU A 164 -19.76 -4.10 -7.76
CA LEU A 164 -18.57 -4.35 -8.57
C LEU A 164 -18.89 -4.26 -10.07
N ASN A 165 -20.04 -4.73 -10.50
CA ASN A 165 -20.49 -4.66 -11.90
C ASN A 165 -20.78 -3.22 -12.39
N HIS A 166 -21.05 -2.28 -11.48
CA HIS A 166 -21.22 -0.86 -11.81
C HIS A 166 -19.91 -0.10 -11.91
N ALA A 167 -18.77 -0.69 -11.51
CA ALA A 167 -17.48 -0.03 -11.62
C ALA A 167 -17.11 0.24 -13.09
N ALA A 168 -16.55 1.41 -13.38
CA ALA A 168 -16.03 1.74 -14.70
C ALA A 168 -14.86 0.82 -15.09
N PHE A 169 -14.07 0.43 -14.09
CA PHE A 169 -12.99 -0.56 -14.21
C PHE A 169 -12.69 -1.19 -12.86
N ILE A 170 -12.15 -2.42 -12.89
CA ILE A 170 -11.53 -3.11 -11.76
C ILE A 170 -10.19 -3.66 -12.23
N TYR A 171 -9.10 -3.14 -11.65
CA TYR A 171 -7.77 -3.69 -11.80
C TYR A 171 -7.40 -4.48 -10.55
N CYS A 172 -7.25 -5.80 -10.72
CA CYS A 172 -6.83 -6.72 -9.67
C CYS A 172 -5.30 -6.75 -9.61
N ARG A 173 -4.70 -6.57 -8.44
CA ARG A 173 -3.23 -6.51 -8.32
C ARG A 173 -2.53 -7.87 -8.42
N GLU A 174 -3.30 -8.97 -8.42
CA GLU A 174 -2.85 -10.32 -8.75
C GLU A 174 -3.92 -11.08 -9.52
N ARG A 175 -3.48 -12.01 -10.40
CA ARG A 175 -4.38 -12.84 -11.23
C ARG A 175 -5.28 -13.74 -10.39
N LYS A 176 -4.84 -14.15 -9.21
CA LYS A 176 -5.67 -14.93 -8.28
C LYS A 176 -6.96 -14.21 -7.91
N THR A 177 -6.91 -12.91 -7.65
CA THR A 177 -8.13 -12.09 -7.41
C THR A 177 -8.96 -11.98 -8.68
N LEU A 178 -8.34 -11.80 -9.85
CA LEU A 178 -9.06 -11.76 -11.13
C LEU A 178 -9.88 -13.05 -11.32
N ASP A 179 -9.26 -14.21 -11.12
CA ASP A 179 -9.92 -15.51 -11.23
C ASP A 179 -11.10 -15.64 -10.23
N ILE A 180 -10.90 -15.20 -8.97
CA ILE A 180 -11.95 -15.20 -7.94
C ILE A 180 -13.15 -14.35 -8.37
N LEU A 181 -12.91 -13.13 -8.85
CA LEU A 181 -14.00 -12.24 -9.26
C LEU A 181 -14.73 -12.76 -10.50
N GLN A 182 -14.00 -13.31 -11.48
CA GLN A 182 -14.58 -13.93 -12.68
C GLN A 182 -15.46 -15.14 -12.32
N ALA A 183 -14.95 -16.02 -11.44
CA ALA A 183 -15.70 -17.19 -10.97
C ALA A 183 -16.98 -16.80 -10.21
N ALA A 184 -16.96 -15.68 -9.47
CA ALA A 184 -18.13 -15.13 -8.78
C ALA A 184 -19.11 -14.40 -9.72
N GLY A 185 -18.83 -14.33 -11.03
CA GLY A 185 -19.72 -13.68 -12.00
C GLY A 185 -19.61 -12.14 -12.04
N VAL A 186 -18.54 -11.57 -11.51
CA VAL A 186 -18.25 -10.12 -11.61
C VAL A 186 -17.90 -9.76 -13.05
N LYS A 187 -18.62 -8.80 -13.64
CA LYS A 187 -18.55 -8.42 -15.06
C LYS A 187 -18.71 -6.91 -15.26
N PRO A 188 -17.79 -6.07 -14.73
CA PRO A 188 -17.77 -4.64 -15.06
C PRO A 188 -17.33 -4.43 -16.50
N LYS A 189 -17.33 -3.19 -16.97
CA LYS A 189 -16.84 -2.86 -18.33
C LYS A 189 -15.39 -3.31 -18.55
N ILE A 190 -14.55 -3.19 -17.56
CA ILE A 190 -13.14 -3.63 -17.56
C ILE A 190 -12.86 -4.38 -16.26
N LEU A 191 -12.39 -5.64 -16.37
CA LEU A 191 -11.94 -6.47 -15.27
C LEU A 191 -10.62 -7.14 -15.68
N GLU A 192 -9.50 -6.60 -15.19
CA GLU A 192 -8.18 -7.01 -15.64
C GLU A 192 -7.16 -7.06 -14.49
N PHE A 193 -6.02 -7.66 -14.78
CA PHE A 193 -4.82 -7.55 -13.95
C PHE A 193 -4.17 -6.17 -14.13
N GLY A 194 -3.87 -5.50 -13.02
CA GLY A 194 -3.11 -4.25 -12.97
C GLY A 194 -2.24 -4.19 -11.72
N PRO A 195 -0.92 -4.03 -11.85
CA PRO A 195 0.00 -4.07 -10.71
C PRO A 195 -0.42 -3.13 -9.57
N ASP A 196 -0.06 -3.50 -8.35
CA ASP A 196 -0.31 -2.68 -7.16
C ASP A 196 0.25 -1.26 -7.35
N GLY A 197 -0.52 -0.26 -6.92
CA GLY A 197 -0.10 1.14 -7.03
C GLY A 197 1.23 1.45 -6.34
N CYS A 198 1.61 0.68 -5.32
CA CYS A 198 2.90 0.83 -4.64
C CYS A 198 4.11 0.63 -5.55
N PHE A 199 3.99 -0.15 -6.64
CA PHE A 199 5.06 -0.27 -7.64
C PHE A 199 5.44 1.05 -8.33
N GLY A 200 4.58 2.04 -8.29
CA GLY A 200 4.85 3.39 -8.81
C GLY A 200 5.65 4.28 -7.86
N ILE A 201 6.03 3.81 -6.68
CA ILE A 201 6.68 4.65 -5.66
C ILE A 201 8.01 5.22 -6.16
N ASP A 202 8.18 6.55 -6.03
CA ASP A 202 9.41 7.27 -6.38
C ASP A 202 9.89 8.20 -5.25
N VAL A 203 9.21 8.19 -4.12
CA VAL A 203 9.62 8.98 -2.95
C VAL A 203 10.83 8.34 -2.28
N ARG A 204 11.86 9.16 -2.03
CA ARG A 204 13.06 8.78 -1.29
C ARG A 204 13.55 9.93 -0.44
N ASP A 205 13.91 9.62 0.80
CA ASP A 205 14.64 10.53 1.69
C ASP A 205 16.08 10.01 1.85
N ASP A 206 16.95 10.40 0.91
CA ASP A 206 18.33 9.93 0.89
C ASP A 206 19.14 10.51 2.06
N GLU A 207 18.80 11.68 2.57
CA GLU A 207 19.47 12.27 3.74
C GLU A 207 19.23 11.40 4.98
N ARG A 208 17.97 11.07 5.28
CA ARG A 208 17.60 10.22 6.42
C ARG A 208 18.06 8.79 6.24
N GLY A 209 17.87 8.22 5.05
CA GLY A 209 18.31 6.85 4.76
C GLY A 209 19.82 6.66 4.89
N LEU A 210 20.64 7.59 4.39
CA LEU A 210 22.08 7.55 4.56
C LEU A 210 22.51 7.78 6.02
N ALA A 211 21.83 8.65 6.76
CA ALA A 211 22.05 8.84 8.19
C ALA A 211 21.76 7.55 8.98
N THR A 212 20.64 6.87 8.66
CA THR A 212 20.28 5.58 9.24
C THR A 212 21.32 4.50 8.90
N MET A 213 21.75 4.39 7.64
CA MET A 213 22.80 3.46 7.24
C MET A 213 24.12 3.72 7.99
N LYS A 214 24.53 4.99 8.11
CA LYS A 214 25.73 5.39 8.86
C LYS A 214 25.62 5.03 10.34
N LYS A 215 24.49 5.32 10.99
CA LYS A 215 24.21 4.96 12.40
C LYS A 215 24.34 3.46 12.63
N LEU A 216 23.84 2.66 11.67
CA LEU A 216 23.83 1.19 11.75
C LEU A 216 25.09 0.54 11.17
N GLY A 217 26.04 1.33 10.65
CA GLY A 217 27.27 0.83 10.02
C GLY A 217 27.01 -0.04 8.80
N LEU A 218 25.99 0.27 8.00
CA LEU A 218 25.64 -0.44 6.77
C LEU A 218 26.41 0.18 5.59
N GLU A 219 26.95 -0.67 4.71
CA GLU A 219 27.63 -0.29 3.49
C GLU A 219 26.77 -0.61 2.26
N ASP A 220 26.83 0.23 1.25
CA ASP A 220 26.08 0.05 0.01
C ASP A 220 26.34 -1.32 -0.61
N ARG A 221 25.27 -2.03 -0.93
CA ARG A 221 25.26 -3.41 -1.50
C ARG A 221 25.95 -4.49 -0.67
N LYS A 222 26.34 -4.20 0.59
CA LYS A 222 26.96 -5.17 1.50
C LYS A 222 26.09 -5.54 2.69
N PHE A 223 24.79 -5.48 2.52
CA PHE A 223 23.82 -5.99 3.50
C PHE A 223 22.56 -6.49 2.82
N ILE A 224 21.92 -7.44 3.46
CA ILE A 224 20.53 -7.81 3.14
C ILE A 224 19.59 -7.22 4.19
N THR A 225 18.34 -7.01 3.80
CA THR A 225 17.29 -6.68 4.77
C THR A 225 16.36 -7.87 4.92
N ILE A 226 15.99 -8.18 6.15
CA ILE A 226 15.02 -9.24 6.45
C ILE A 226 13.87 -8.72 7.28
N GLN A 227 12.69 -9.31 7.09
CA GLN A 227 11.51 -9.06 7.89
C GLN A 227 10.60 -10.28 7.89
N LEU A 228 10.25 -10.74 9.08
CA LEU A 228 9.28 -11.79 9.30
C LEU A 228 7.94 -11.18 9.73
N ARG A 229 6.86 -11.61 9.09
CA ARG A 229 5.51 -11.42 9.61
C ARG A 229 5.19 -12.53 10.58
N THR A 230 4.69 -12.16 11.75
CA THR A 230 4.25 -13.10 12.76
C THR A 230 2.73 -13.12 12.90
N ASN A 231 2.19 -14.23 13.39
CA ASN A 231 0.75 -14.35 13.68
C ASN A 231 0.37 -13.69 15.02
N THR A 232 1.35 -13.45 15.88
CA THR A 232 1.12 -13.03 17.27
C THR A 232 1.50 -11.59 17.58
N ALA A 233 2.10 -10.87 16.62
CA ALA A 233 2.52 -9.48 16.81
C ALA A 233 1.32 -8.54 17.01
N LYS A 234 1.42 -7.66 18.03
CA LYS A 234 0.40 -6.66 18.37
C LYS A 234 1.04 -5.29 18.56
N LEU A 235 0.27 -4.24 18.27
CA LEU A 235 0.61 -2.90 18.72
C LEU A 235 0.07 -2.71 20.14
N PRO A 236 0.91 -2.30 21.11
CA PRO A 236 0.43 -1.96 22.46
C PRO A 236 -0.69 -0.90 22.37
N GLY A 237 -1.81 -1.18 23.05
CA GLY A 237 -2.93 -0.23 23.15
C GLY A 237 -3.81 -0.09 21.89
N VAL A 238 -3.60 -0.88 20.85
CA VAL A 238 -4.45 -0.91 19.66
C VAL A 238 -5.30 -2.17 19.67
N ASP A 239 -6.62 -1.98 19.73
CA ASP A 239 -7.59 -3.04 19.49
C ASP A 239 -7.70 -3.27 17.97
N ASP A 240 -7.03 -4.30 17.45
CA ASP A 240 -7.11 -4.70 16.05
C ASP A 240 -8.25 -5.71 15.83
N SER A 241 -9.44 -5.34 16.27
CA SER A 241 -10.65 -6.15 16.15
C SER A 241 -11.07 -6.43 14.70
N ARG A 242 -10.46 -5.72 13.73
CA ARG A 242 -10.80 -5.84 12.30
C ARG A 242 -10.31 -7.14 11.66
N THR A 243 -9.32 -7.82 12.25
CA THR A 243 -8.80 -9.09 11.76
C THR A 243 -8.51 -10.09 12.89
N PRO A 244 -9.54 -10.53 13.64
CA PRO A 244 -9.33 -11.37 14.84
C PRO A 244 -8.70 -12.74 14.52
N LYS A 245 -8.80 -13.24 13.29
CA LYS A 245 -8.14 -14.50 12.88
C LYS A 245 -6.65 -14.32 12.59
N LEU A 246 -6.22 -13.12 12.17
CA LEU A 246 -4.83 -12.82 11.85
C LEU A 246 -4.04 -12.23 13.02
N ASN A 247 -4.74 -11.63 14.00
CA ASN A 247 -4.14 -11.04 15.20
C ASN A 247 -5.06 -11.32 16.41
N PRO A 248 -5.14 -12.57 16.90
CA PRO A 248 -6.01 -12.88 18.02
C PRO A 248 -5.55 -12.13 19.28
N LEU A 249 -6.51 -11.66 20.07
CA LEU A 249 -6.24 -11.03 21.38
C LEU A 249 -5.44 -11.97 22.28
N HIS A 250 -5.67 -13.28 22.15
CA HIS A 250 -4.95 -14.34 22.82
C HIS A 250 -4.45 -15.33 21.77
N PRO A 251 -3.15 -15.30 21.37
CA PRO A 251 -2.61 -16.24 20.42
C PRO A 251 -2.67 -17.66 20.99
N THR A 252 -3.00 -18.62 20.13
CA THR A 252 -2.96 -20.04 20.50
C THR A 252 -1.52 -20.53 20.62
N SER A 253 -1.32 -21.64 21.34
CA SER A 253 0.01 -22.29 21.40
C SER A 253 0.54 -22.68 20.04
N GLU A 254 -0.34 -23.08 19.12
CA GLU A 254 -0.01 -23.40 17.74
C GLU A 254 0.51 -22.17 16.96
N GLN A 255 -0.15 -21.00 17.08
CA GLN A 255 0.29 -19.76 16.45
C GLN A 255 1.66 -19.29 17.00
N ILE A 256 1.89 -19.46 18.31
CA ILE A 256 3.19 -19.14 18.92
C ILE A 256 4.28 -20.09 18.40
N ALA A 257 3.99 -21.40 18.34
CA ALA A 257 4.93 -22.39 17.82
C ALA A 257 5.23 -22.16 16.32
N ASP A 258 4.24 -21.75 15.53
CA ASP A 258 4.41 -21.42 14.11
C ASP A 258 5.32 -20.21 13.92
N ASP A 259 5.12 -19.14 14.70
CA ASP A 259 6.00 -17.96 14.67
C ASP A 259 7.45 -18.31 15.02
N GLU A 260 7.66 -19.18 16.03
CA GLU A 260 8.99 -19.64 16.43
C GLU A 260 9.65 -20.52 15.35
N ARG A 261 8.88 -21.42 14.72
CA ARG A 261 9.37 -22.25 13.62
C ARG A 261 9.82 -21.39 12.43
N ARG A 262 9.02 -20.39 12.06
CA ARG A 262 9.35 -19.46 10.99
C ARG A 262 10.56 -18.60 11.32
N ALA A 263 10.64 -18.11 12.54
CA ALA A 263 11.79 -17.34 12.99
C ALA A 263 13.08 -18.16 13.00
N ALA A 264 13.01 -19.47 13.33
CA ALA A 264 14.15 -20.37 13.26
C ALA A 264 14.71 -20.48 11.84
N VAL A 265 13.86 -20.53 10.82
CA VAL A 265 14.28 -20.50 9.39
C VAL A 265 15.03 -19.22 9.06
N TYR A 266 14.54 -18.07 9.53
CA TYR A 266 15.24 -16.81 9.33
C TYR A 266 16.57 -16.72 10.08
N ARG A 267 16.67 -17.27 11.29
CA ARG A 267 17.96 -17.34 12.04
C ARG A 267 18.99 -18.20 11.31
N ASP A 268 18.57 -19.32 10.72
CA ASP A 268 19.44 -20.15 9.90
C ASP A 268 19.90 -19.41 8.65
N LEU A 269 18.99 -18.78 7.91
CA LEU A 269 19.30 -17.95 6.75
C LEU A 269 20.34 -16.86 7.06
N VAL A 270 20.10 -16.11 8.13
CA VAL A 270 21.02 -15.05 8.63
C VAL A 270 22.40 -15.63 8.92
N THR A 271 22.43 -16.77 9.63
CA THR A 271 23.68 -17.44 10.00
C THR A 271 24.47 -17.88 8.77
N ARG A 272 23.82 -18.50 7.80
CA ARG A 272 24.44 -18.93 6.53
C ARG A 272 24.95 -17.76 5.74
N TRP A 273 24.14 -16.69 5.61
CA TRP A 273 24.51 -15.46 4.90
C TRP A 273 25.76 -14.81 5.47
N VAL A 274 25.76 -14.54 6.79
CA VAL A 274 26.91 -13.91 7.45
C VAL A 274 28.18 -14.75 7.33
N LYS A 275 28.06 -16.09 7.54
CA LYS A 275 29.22 -16.99 7.44
C LYS A 275 29.82 -17.04 6.04
N ARG A 276 28.98 -16.99 4.99
CA ARG A 276 29.44 -17.14 3.61
C ARG A 276 29.97 -15.84 3.02
N THR A 277 29.32 -14.72 3.33
CA THR A 277 29.61 -13.44 2.65
C THR A 277 30.37 -12.45 3.52
N GLY A 278 30.27 -12.54 4.84
CA GLY A 278 30.71 -11.50 5.76
C GLY A 278 29.86 -10.22 5.74
N TYR A 279 28.82 -10.18 4.90
CA TYR A 279 27.94 -9.01 4.77
C TYR A 279 26.95 -8.92 5.93
N LYS A 280 26.55 -7.69 6.24
CA LYS A 280 25.61 -7.43 7.33
C LYS A 280 24.18 -7.86 6.99
N VAL A 281 23.37 -7.97 8.04
CA VAL A 281 21.93 -8.17 7.94
C VAL A 281 21.22 -7.06 8.72
N LEU A 282 20.29 -6.40 8.08
CA LEU A 282 19.38 -5.44 8.70
C LEU A 282 18.03 -6.11 8.95
N ILE A 283 17.61 -6.19 10.20
CA ILE A 283 16.25 -6.55 10.57
C ILE A 283 15.44 -5.27 10.61
N ALA A 284 14.49 -5.11 9.67
CA ALA A 284 13.74 -3.88 9.52
C ALA A 284 12.23 -4.14 9.30
N PRO A 285 11.33 -3.38 9.95
CA PRO A 285 9.91 -3.63 9.88
C PRO A 285 9.28 -3.07 8.60
N GLU A 286 8.32 -3.79 8.01
CA GLU A 286 7.29 -3.22 7.16
C GLU A 286 6.15 -2.64 8.01
N VAL A 287 5.75 -3.38 9.04
CA VAL A 287 4.69 -3.02 9.98
C VAL A 287 5.28 -2.79 11.36
N LYS A 288 4.94 -1.66 11.99
CA LYS A 288 5.48 -1.27 13.31
C LYS A 288 5.31 -2.35 14.39
N LYS A 289 4.21 -3.09 14.37
CA LYS A 289 3.93 -4.15 15.34
C LYS A 289 4.93 -5.32 15.32
N GLU A 290 5.63 -5.52 14.19
CA GLU A 290 6.59 -6.62 14.02
C GLU A 290 7.96 -6.33 14.65
N MET A 291 8.25 -5.09 14.99
CA MET A 291 9.59 -4.68 15.48
C MET A 291 10.06 -5.49 16.67
N GLU A 292 9.24 -5.55 17.73
CA GLU A 292 9.56 -6.26 18.97
C GLU A 292 9.65 -7.78 18.74
N HIS A 293 8.73 -8.34 17.92
CA HIS A 293 8.71 -9.77 17.62
C HIS A 293 9.93 -10.21 16.80
N ASN A 294 10.29 -9.46 15.75
CA ASN A 294 11.48 -9.76 14.97
C ASN A 294 12.76 -9.62 15.82
N LYS A 295 12.83 -8.63 16.71
CA LYS A 295 13.94 -8.52 17.66
C LYS A 295 14.02 -9.75 18.57
N ARG A 296 12.95 -10.08 19.27
CA ARG A 296 12.89 -11.19 20.25
C ARG A 296 13.08 -12.55 19.60
N LEU A 297 12.43 -12.80 18.46
CA LEU A 297 12.41 -14.12 17.82
C LEU A 297 13.60 -14.36 16.89
N ILE A 298 14.22 -13.31 16.35
CA ILE A 298 15.35 -13.43 15.43
C ILE A 298 16.62 -12.90 16.10
N TYR A 299 16.72 -11.59 16.34
CA TYR A 299 17.96 -10.94 16.75
C TYR A 299 18.51 -11.46 18.09
N ASP A 300 17.69 -11.52 19.14
CA ASP A 300 18.11 -11.87 20.50
C ASP A 300 18.53 -13.35 20.61
N LEU A 301 18.07 -14.22 19.69
CA LEU A 301 18.36 -15.65 19.66
C LEU A 301 19.51 -16.04 18.70
N LEU A 302 20.14 -15.07 18.04
CA LEU A 302 21.31 -15.34 17.22
C LEU A 302 22.54 -15.61 18.09
N PRO A 303 23.45 -16.51 17.68
CA PRO A 303 24.76 -16.67 18.34
C PRO A 303 25.53 -15.36 18.33
N ASP A 304 26.32 -15.09 19.39
CA ASP A 304 27.07 -13.82 19.52
C ASP A 304 28.02 -13.58 18.36
N SER A 305 28.63 -14.62 17.81
CA SER A 305 29.52 -14.57 16.64
C SER A 305 28.81 -14.10 15.35
N ILE A 306 27.49 -14.27 15.27
CA ILE A 306 26.66 -13.85 14.12
C ILE A 306 26.02 -12.50 14.45
N ARG A 307 25.58 -12.28 15.67
CA ARG A 307 24.86 -11.09 16.13
C ARG A 307 25.67 -9.81 15.88
N SER A 308 27.01 -9.86 15.97
CA SER A 308 27.91 -8.73 15.65
C SER A 308 27.79 -8.19 14.22
N SER A 309 27.31 -9.02 13.28
CA SER A 309 27.07 -8.66 11.89
C SER A 309 25.58 -8.35 11.58
N VAL A 310 24.72 -8.37 12.60
CA VAL A 310 23.28 -8.13 12.46
C VAL A 310 22.91 -6.85 13.18
N VAL A 311 22.13 -6.02 12.54
CA VAL A 311 21.59 -4.80 13.16
C VAL A 311 20.07 -4.88 13.15
N ASN A 312 19.45 -4.49 14.25
CA ASN A 312 17.99 -4.43 14.39
C ASN A 312 17.58 -2.97 14.40
N LEU A 313 16.66 -2.60 13.52
CA LEU A 313 16.11 -1.24 13.49
C LEU A 313 15.19 -1.07 14.72
N ASP A 314 15.54 -0.12 15.57
CA ASP A 314 14.87 0.15 16.85
C ASP A 314 13.80 1.26 16.76
N THR A 315 13.69 1.90 15.60
CA THR A 315 12.77 3.01 15.35
C THR A 315 11.99 2.74 14.07
N PHE A 316 10.67 2.93 14.12
CA PHE A 316 9.85 2.79 12.91
C PHE A 316 10.11 3.95 11.94
N TRP A 317 10.41 3.62 10.72
CA TRP A 317 10.72 4.56 9.64
C TRP A 317 9.52 4.89 8.74
N ASN A 318 9.67 5.87 7.86
CA ASN A 318 8.69 6.16 6.84
C ASN A 318 9.04 5.46 5.52
N ALA A 319 8.10 5.39 4.59
CA ALA A 319 8.28 4.70 3.32
C ALA A 319 9.40 5.31 2.46
N ASP A 320 9.62 6.63 2.50
CA ASP A 320 10.68 7.34 1.78
C ASP A 320 12.09 7.06 2.34
N GLU A 321 12.21 6.96 3.66
CA GLU A 321 13.46 6.55 4.32
C GLU A 321 13.75 5.07 4.03
N ALA A 322 12.75 4.19 4.18
CA ALA A 322 12.87 2.79 3.84
C ALA A 322 13.28 2.58 2.37
N ALA A 323 12.67 3.30 1.43
CA ALA A 323 13.00 3.25 0.01
C ALA A 323 14.46 3.63 -0.25
N SER A 324 15.00 4.62 0.47
CA SER A 324 16.41 5.02 0.37
C SER A 324 17.36 3.90 0.84
N VAL A 325 17.04 3.24 1.96
CA VAL A 325 17.85 2.12 2.48
C VAL A 325 17.72 0.89 1.60
N PHE A 326 16.49 0.54 1.15
CA PHE A 326 16.26 -0.60 0.26
C PHE A 326 16.94 -0.43 -1.09
N ALA A 327 17.00 0.80 -1.63
CA ALA A 327 17.75 1.09 -2.85
C ALA A 327 19.24 0.72 -2.75
N ARG A 328 19.78 0.60 -1.55
CA ARG A 328 21.19 0.35 -1.25
C ARG A 328 21.44 -1.04 -0.65
N ALA A 329 20.38 -1.80 -0.38
CA ALA A 329 20.53 -3.18 0.06
C ALA A 329 20.99 -4.08 -1.11
N HIS A 330 21.63 -5.19 -0.77
CA HIS A 330 21.93 -6.24 -1.74
C HIS A 330 20.64 -6.96 -2.17
N THR A 331 19.86 -7.42 -1.21
CA THR A 331 18.60 -8.15 -1.43
C THR A 331 17.68 -7.91 -0.25
N ILE A 332 16.37 -7.90 -0.50
CA ILE A 332 15.35 -7.87 0.55
C ILE A 332 14.72 -9.27 0.66
N VAL A 333 14.74 -9.85 1.85
CA VAL A 333 14.04 -11.13 2.16
C VAL A 333 12.91 -10.83 3.12
N CYS A 334 11.68 -10.88 2.66
CA CYS A 334 10.55 -10.34 3.42
C CYS A 334 9.29 -11.19 3.28
N HIS A 335 8.58 -11.36 4.38
CA HIS A 335 7.30 -12.06 4.42
C HIS A 335 6.11 -11.12 4.15
N GLU A 336 6.24 -9.82 4.36
CA GLU A 336 5.28 -8.81 3.92
C GLU A 336 5.60 -8.35 2.50
N PRO A 337 4.59 -8.09 1.63
CA PRO A 337 4.84 -7.91 0.20
C PRO A 337 5.34 -6.51 -0.18
N HIS A 338 5.11 -5.47 0.63
CA HIS A 338 5.34 -4.10 0.15
C HIS A 338 6.79 -3.65 0.29
N SER A 339 7.53 -4.14 1.29
CA SER A 339 8.99 -3.92 1.33
C SER A 339 9.69 -4.46 0.08
N PRO A 340 9.38 -5.68 -0.42
CA PRO A 340 9.82 -6.16 -1.73
C PRO A 340 9.37 -5.27 -2.90
N ILE A 341 8.13 -4.77 -2.91
CA ILE A 341 7.65 -3.86 -3.96
C ILE A 341 8.47 -2.57 -3.98
N ILE A 342 8.67 -1.95 -2.81
CA ILE A 342 9.48 -0.73 -2.68
C ILE A 342 10.93 -1.00 -3.13
N ALA A 343 11.49 -2.17 -2.79
CA ALA A 343 12.83 -2.57 -3.22
C ALA A 343 12.93 -2.73 -4.73
N LEU A 344 11.99 -3.44 -5.35
CA LEU A 344 11.92 -3.61 -6.81
C LEU A 344 11.80 -2.28 -7.54
N ALA A 345 10.94 -1.38 -7.06
CA ALA A 345 10.80 -0.02 -7.61
C ALA A 345 12.11 0.79 -7.54
N ASN A 346 13.00 0.42 -6.61
CA ASN A 346 14.33 1.02 -6.45
C ASN A 346 15.47 0.16 -7.04
N GLY A 347 15.16 -0.87 -7.82
CA GLY A 347 16.13 -1.68 -8.54
C GLY A 347 16.86 -2.75 -7.70
N THR A 348 16.32 -3.11 -6.55
CA THR A 348 16.93 -4.09 -5.63
C THR A 348 16.24 -5.46 -5.75
N PRO A 349 17.00 -6.58 -5.88
CA PRO A 349 16.48 -7.93 -5.87
C PRO A 349 15.74 -8.27 -4.58
N ILE A 350 14.78 -9.21 -4.69
CA ILE A 350 13.95 -9.62 -3.54
C ILE A 350 13.85 -11.14 -3.44
N ILE A 351 13.53 -11.61 -2.25
CA ILE A 351 12.91 -12.91 -2.02
C ILE A 351 11.66 -12.63 -1.17
N HIS A 352 10.50 -13.03 -1.69
CA HIS A 352 9.26 -12.94 -0.93
C HIS A 352 8.89 -14.32 -0.40
N THR A 353 8.86 -14.46 0.91
CA THR A 353 8.32 -15.66 1.55
C THR A 353 6.83 -15.44 1.80
N TYR A 354 6.01 -16.44 1.55
CA TYR A 354 4.57 -16.31 1.71
C TYR A 354 3.97 -17.56 2.37
N SER A 355 2.76 -17.41 2.86
CA SER A 355 1.91 -18.54 3.23
C SER A 355 0.57 -18.38 2.51
N GLU A 356 0.08 -19.44 1.89
CA GLU A 356 -1.15 -19.40 1.10
C GLU A 356 -2.38 -18.93 1.90
N PHE A 357 -2.36 -19.17 3.21
CA PHE A 357 -3.45 -18.78 4.10
C PHE A 357 -3.52 -17.27 4.40
N HIS A 358 -2.44 -16.52 4.15
CA HIS A 358 -2.37 -15.14 4.59
C HIS A 358 -3.06 -14.15 3.67
N SER A 359 -2.95 -14.30 2.35
CA SER A 359 -3.59 -13.39 1.40
C SER A 359 -3.30 -13.76 -0.05
N PRO A 360 -4.23 -13.51 -0.99
CA PRO A 360 -3.93 -13.62 -2.42
C PRO A 360 -2.82 -12.66 -2.88
N LYS A 361 -2.57 -11.55 -2.16
CA LYS A 361 -1.57 -10.53 -2.53
C LYS A 361 -0.12 -11.05 -2.67
N CYS A 362 0.22 -12.20 -2.08
CA CYS A 362 1.54 -12.81 -2.26
C CYS A 362 1.82 -13.18 -3.72
N TRP A 363 0.80 -13.47 -4.51
CA TRP A 363 0.92 -13.86 -5.91
C TRP A 363 1.34 -12.73 -6.85
N MET A 364 1.36 -11.47 -6.40
CA MET A 364 1.80 -10.33 -7.21
C MET A 364 3.16 -10.55 -7.88
N PHE A 365 4.10 -11.16 -7.17
CA PHE A 365 5.46 -11.38 -7.68
C PHE A 365 5.53 -12.47 -8.77
N ARG A 366 4.70 -13.51 -8.67
CA ARG A 366 4.53 -14.49 -9.74
C ARG A 366 4.03 -13.82 -11.01
N ASP A 367 3.05 -12.94 -10.87
CA ASP A 367 2.33 -12.33 -11.98
C ASP A 367 3.16 -11.29 -12.74
N ILE A 368 4.30 -10.86 -12.17
CA ILE A 368 5.30 -10.01 -12.81
C ILE A 368 6.58 -10.75 -13.20
N GLY A 369 6.56 -12.11 -13.22
CA GLY A 369 7.68 -12.94 -13.70
C GLY A 369 8.77 -13.26 -12.66
N LEU A 370 8.47 -13.11 -11.35
CA LEU A 370 9.43 -13.38 -10.27
C LEU A 370 9.10 -14.66 -9.47
N SER A 371 8.51 -15.68 -10.11
CA SER A 371 8.11 -16.92 -9.45
C SER A 371 9.25 -17.62 -8.70
N ASP A 372 10.50 -17.58 -9.23
CA ASP A 372 11.66 -18.22 -8.61
C ASP A 372 12.09 -17.55 -7.30
N TRP A 373 11.63 -16.32 -7.06
CA TRP A 373 11.89 -15.53 -5.84
C TRP A 373 10.69 -15.48 -4.91
N LEU A 374 9.64 -16.24 -5.23
CA LEU A 374 8.45 -16.39 -4.42
C LEU A 374 8.48 -17.77 -3.77
N LEU A 375 8.72 -17.83 -2.47
CA LEU A 375 8.92 -19.06 -1.72
C LEU A 375 7.77 -19.27 -0.73
N GLU A 376 7.04 -20.39 -0.90
CA GLU A 376 6.02 -20.79 0.06
C GLU A 376 6.70 -21.25 1.35
N PHE A 377 6.38 -20.59 2.47
CA PHE A 377 7.16 -20.66 3.69
C PHE A 377 7.06 -22.03 4.38
N ASP A 378 5.86 -22.62 4.39
CA ASP A 378 5.60 -23.82 5.16
C ASP A 378 6.12 -25.10 4.45
N SER A 379 6.32 -25.05 3.13
CA SER A 379 6.83 -26.16 2.31
C SER A 379 8.27 -25.96 1.84
N THR A 380 8.86 -24.76 2.00
CA THR A 380 10.23 -24.48 1.54
C THR A 380 11.24 -24.70 2.67
N PRO A 381 12.18 -25.65 2.55
CA PRO A 381 13.25 -25.80 3.53
C PRO A 381 14.14 -24.57 3.63
N ALA A 382 14.66 -24.27 4.84
CA ALA A 382 15.57 -23.13 5.09
C ALA A 382 16.78 -23.13 4.14
N GLU A 383 17.30 -24.31 3.80
CA GLU A 383 18.40 -24.48 2.84
C GLU A 383 18.02 -23.95 1.44
N LYS A 384 16.83 -24.26 0.95
CA LYS A 384 16.36 -23.77 -0.36
C LYS A 384 16.22 -22.26 -0.39
N MET A 385 15.81 -21.65 0.72
CA MET A 385 15.76 -20.18 0.85
C MET A 385 17.18 -19.58 0.78
N ALA A 386 18.13 -20.20 1.47
CA ALA A 386 19.53 -19.79 1.43
C ALA A 386 20.14 -19.98 0.02
N ASP A 387 19.87 -21.10 -0.64
CA ASP A 387 20.34 -21.35 -2.01
C ASP A 387 19.81 -20.30 -3.00
N THR A 388 18.53 -19.90 -2.87
CA THR A 388 17.95 -18.84 -3.69
C THR A 388 18.66 -17.51 -3.47
N LEU A 389 18.95 -17.16 -2.20
CA LEU A 389 19.69 -15.95 -1.85
C LEU A 389 21.13 -15.99 -2.37
N PHE A 390 21.80 -17.15 -2.30
CA PHE A 390 23.15 -17.30 -2.81
C PHE A 390 23.19 -17.29 -4.34
N ALA A 391 22.21 -17.84 -5.04
CA ALA A 391 22.11 -17.73 -6.49
C ALA A 391 22.00 -16.26 -6.95
N ILE A 392 21.22 -15.44 -6.23
CA ILE A 392 21.18 -13.99 -6.45
C ILE A 392 22.55 -13.35 -6.20
N HIS A 393 23.28 -13.78 -5.17
CA HIS A 393 24.59 -13.23 -4.83
C HIS A 393 25.67 -13.62 -5.84
N GLU A 394 25.67 -14.85 -6.32
CA GLU A 394 26.68 -15.40 -7.25
C GLU A 394 26.54 -14.80 -8.65
N ASP A 395 25.31 -14.48 -9.10
CA ASP A 395 25.09 -13.78 -10.36
C ASP A 395 24.20 -12.55 -10.15
N TYR A 396 24.74 -11.60 -9.39
CA TYR A 396 24.04 -10.36 -9.08
C TYR A 396 23.68 -9.53 -10.33
N PRO A 397 24.52 -9.45 -11.40
CA PRO A 397 24.13 -8.79 -12.65
C PRO A 397 22.87 -9.40 -13.29
N ALA A 398 22.73 -10.75 -13.33
CA ALA A 398 21.55 -11.41 -13.85
C ALA A 398 20.31 -11.12 -12.96
N ALA A 399 20.49 -11.10 -11.64
CA ALA A 399 19.42 -10.71 -10.73
C ALA A 399 18.93 -9.27 -10.98
N LEU A 400 19.82 -8.31 -11.23
CA LEU A 400 19.46 -6.93 -11.60
C LEU A 400 18.73 -6.86 -12.96
N LEU A 401 19.11 -7.70 -13.94
CA LEU A 401 18.43 -7.80 -15.23
C LEU A 401 17.00 -8.30 -15.03
N LYS A 402 16.81 -9.31 -14.17
CA LYS A 402 15.50 -9.85 -13.83
C LYS A 402 14.59 -8.82 -13.15
N VAL A 403 15.13 -8.02 -12.23
CA VAL A 403 14.40 -6.88 -11.62
C VAL A 403 13.96 -5.89 -12.69
N ARG A 404 14.86 -5.48 -13.59
CA ARG A 404 14.52 -4.56 -14.69
C ARG A 404 13.39 -5.11 -15.56
N GLY A 405 13.47 -6.35 -16.00
CA GLY A 405 12.44 -6.98 -16.82
C GLY A 405 11.06 -7.01 -16.14
N ALA A 406 11.03 -7.35 -14.83
CA ALA A 406 9.80 -7.32 -14.04
C ALA A 406 9.22 -5.89 -13.93
N MET A 407 10.08 -4.89 -13.67
CA MET A 407 9.62 -3.49 -13.55
C MET A 407 9.23 -2.86 -14.89
N ASP A 408 9.84 -3.26 -16.01
CA ASP A 408 9.42 -2.83 -17.34
C ASP A 408 8.03 -3.38 -17.67
N PHE A 409 7.74 -4.65 -17.35
CA PHE A 409 6.40 -5.22 -17.46
C PHE A 409 5.38 -4.46 -16.58
N VAL A 410 5.74 -4.15 -15.32
CA VAL A 410 4.89 -3.37 -14.42
C VAL A 410 4.55 -2.00 -15.01
N LYS A 411 5.55 -1.25 -15.52
CA LYS A 411 5.35 0.06 -16.14
C LYS A 411 4.44 -0.02 -17.36
N GLN A 412 4.62 -1.04 -18.21
CA GLN A 412 3.74 -1.26 -19.36
C GLN A 412 2.30 -1.46 -18.90
N ARG A 413 2.05 -2.32 -17.90
CA ARG A 413 0.69 -2.54 -17.39
C ARG A 413 0.09 -1.30 -16.72
N GLN A 414 0.91 -0.48 -16.05
CA GLN A 414 0.48 0.80 -15.50
C GLN A 414 0.02 1.76 -16.63
N ALA A 415 0.80 1.89 -17.69
CA ALA A 415 0.44 2.73 -18.85
C ALA A 415 -0.87 2.27 -19.50
N GLU A 416 -1.03 0.97 -19.74
CA GLU A 416 -2.25 0.39 -20.32
C GLU A 416 -3.47 0.64 -19.42
N SER A 417 -3.35 0.43 -18.12
CA SER A 417 -4.44 0.68 -17.16
C SER A 417 -4.84 2.16 -17.10
N MET A 418 -3.89 3.08 -17.24
CA MET A 418 -4.17 4.52 -17.21
C MET A 418 -4.89 5.01 -18.48
N GLN A 419 -4.77 4.33 -19.62
CA GLN A 419 -5.60 4.59 -20.80
C GLN A 419 -7.08 4.31 -20.51
N ALA A 420 -7.38 3.24 -19.78
CA ALA A 420 -8.74 2.94 -19.35
C ALA A 420 -9.27 3.96 -18.34
N VAL A 421 -8.42 4.41 -17.39
CA VAL A 421 -8.75 5.49 -16.47
C VAL A 421 -9.06 6.79 -17.21
N ALA A 422 -8.24 7.18 -18.19
CA ALA A 422 -8.48 8.35 -19.04
C ALA A 422 -9.84 8.28 -19.76
N SER A 423 -10.17 7.11 -20.32
CA SER A 423 -11.45 6.88 -20.95
C SER A 423 -12.64 7.01 -20.00
N ALA A 424 -12.49 6.51 -18.77
CA ALA A 424 -13.52 6.62 -17.73
C ALA A 424 -13.73 8.05 -17.19
N ILE A 425 -12.70 8.90 -17.25
CA ILE A 425 -12.79 10.32 -16.88
C ILE A 425 -13.54 11.12 -17.97
N SER A 426 -13.45 10.68 -19.21
CA SER A 426 -14.02 11.39 -20.37
C SER A 426 -15.47 10.98 -20.69
N SER A 427 -15.95 9.89 -20.06
CA SER A 427 -17.32 9.36 -20.24
C SER A 427 -18.32 10.10 -19.40
#